data_45eca5e2b09f880121c584051eea919f
#
_entry.id   45eca5e2b09f880121c584051eea919f
#
_cell.length_a   1.000
_cell.length_b   1.000
_cell.length_c   1.000
_cell.angle_alpha   90.00
_cell.angle_beta   90.00
_cell.angle_gamma   90.00
#
_symmetry.space_group_name_H-M   'P 1'
#
loop_
_entity.id
_entity.type
_entity.pdbx_description
1 polymer ?
#
loop_
_entity_poly.entity_id
_entity_poly.type
_entity_poly.pdbx_seq_one_letter_code
_entity_poly.pdbx_strand_id
1 'polypeptide(L)'
;MTQGGPLSYSCGLAGPALLGRTIDEVLSESATRFPQGEALVVCHQGVRLTYAEFQSRVSQTAKGLMAVGVRKGDRVGIWAFNCEEWVLTQFATAAIGAILVNINPAYGTRELAYALKQSGTHTLLFQSHFKHSNYPAMLEEICPEIAQCRQGRLRSRNLPHLRKLVFLGEGKKHDWLVWQDLNGLAQSISDESLAARQAELTFEDAINIQYTSGTTGFPKGVVLTHHNLVNNALFIGNSMNLSNRDRICIPVPFYHCFGRT
;
A
#
# COMPACT_ATOMS: atom_id res chain seq x y z
N MET A 1 43.09 15.20 38.64
CA MET A 1 41.91 15.71 37.92
C MET A 1 41.87 15.01 36.56
N THR A 2 41.12 13.94 36.44
CA THR A 2 40.94 13.20 35.18
C THR A 2 39.99 14.02 34.28
N GLN A 3 40.53 14.60 33.21
CA GLN A 3 39.71 15.16 32.15
C GLN A 3 38.90 14.02 31.53
N GLY A 4 37.62 13.99 31.82
CA GLY A 4 36.69 13.10 31.11
C GLY A 4 36.72 13.43 29.62
N GLY A 5 37.12 12.47 28.79
CA GLY A 5 37.03 12.61 27.33
C GLY A 5 35.55 12.84 26.91
N PRO A 6 35.31 13.35 25.70
CA PRO A 6 33.95 13.58 25.24
C PRO A 6 33.18 12.25 25.24
N LEU A 7 32.00 12.27 25.84
CA LEU A 7 31.08 11.12 25.81
C LEU A 7 30.82 10.73 24.34
N SER A 8 30.88 9.44 24.04
CA SER A 8 30.52 8.92 22.70
C SER A 8 28.98 8.97 22.44
N TYR A 9 28.33 9.93 23.07
CA TYR A 9 26.89 10.21 22.91
C TYR A 9 26.72 11.49 22.12
N SER A 10 25.94 11.40 21.04
CA SER A 10 25.52 12.55 20.25
C SER A 10 24.00 12.49 20.12
N CYS A 11 23.33 13.58 20.46
CA CYS A 11 21.91 13.76 20.29
C CYS A 11 21.67 14.90 19.31
N GLY A 12 20.79 14.70 18.32
CA GLY A 12 20.35 15.78 17.44
C GLY A 12 19.55 16.85 18.22
N LEU A 13 19.35 17.98 17.56
CA LEU A 13 18.43 19.00 18.07
C LEU A 13 17.03 18.40 18.28
N ALA A 14 16.31 18.84 19.30
CA ALA A 14 14.91 18.46 19.49
C ALA A 14 14.13 18.86 18.22
N GLY A 15 13.68 17.85 17.46
CA GLY A 15 12.87 18.04 16.26
C GLY A 15 11.44 18.44 16.59
N PRO A 16 10.57 18.61 15.59
CA PRO A 16 9.17 18.83 15.83
C PRO A 16 8.57 17.66 16.62
N ALA A 17 7.52 17.91 17.39
CA ALA A 17 6.79 16.86 18.12
C ALA A 17 6.29 15.80 17.10
N LEU A 18 6.35 14.52 17.50
CA LEU A 18 5.83 13.43 16.70
C LEU A 18 4.30 13.55 16.58
N LEU A 19 3.79 13.25 15.39
CA LEU A 19 2.36 13.25 15.12
C LEU A 19 1.75 11.91 15.55
N GLY A 20 0.76 11.95 16.44
CA GLY A 20 -0.09 10.82 16.80
C GLY A 20 -1.31 10.75 15.89
N ARG A 21 -1.10 10.58 14.57
CA ARG A 21 -2.16 10.59 13.56
C ARG A 21 -2.05 9.41 12.60
N THR A 22 -3.21 9.02 12.07
CA THR A 22 -3.29 8.06 10.96
C THR A 22 -2.97 8.75 9.62
N ILE A 23 -2.63 7.97 8.61
CA ILE A 23 -2.41 8.49 7.24
C ILE A 23 -3.70 9.11 6.68
N ASP A 24 -4.86 8.52 7.00
CA ASP A 24 -6.15 9.02 6.54
C ASP A 24 -6.48 10.40 7.13
N GLU A 25 -6.21 10.61 8.43
CA GLU A 25 -6.37 11.92 9.07
C GLU A 25 -5.47 12.98 8.44
N VAL A 26 -4.21 12.64 8.11
CA VAL A 26 -3.27 13.55 7.44
C VAL A 26 -3.73 13.88 6.02
N LEU A 27 -4.24 12.89 5.28
CA LEU A 27 -4.81 13.12 3.96
C LEU A 27 -6.05 14.02 4.03
N SER A 28 -6.95 13.77 4.97
CA SER A 28 -8.17 14.54 5.14
C SER A 28 -7.89 16.00 5.51
N GLU A 29 -6.91 16.25 6.38
CA GLU A 29 -6.45 17.61 6.69
C GLU A 29 -5.88 18.30 5.44
N SER A 30 -5.05 17.58 4.66
CA SER A 30 -4.45 18.12 3.44
C SER A 30 -5.50 18.45 2.38
N ALA A 31 -6.48 17.57 2.19
CA ALA A 31 -7.59 17.78 1.25
C ALA A 31 -8.51 18.94 1.67
N THR A 32 -8.73 19.10 2.97
CA THR A 32 -9.50 20.24 3.51
C THR A 32 -8.74 21.56 3.31
N ARG A 33 -7.43 21.55 3.54
CA ARG A 33 -6.59 22.76 3.49
C ARG A 33 -6.25 23.18 2.06
N PHE A 34 -6.06 22.21 1.15
CA PHE A 34 -5.61 22.45 -0.22
C PHE A 34 -6.44 21.67 -1.25
N PRO A 35 -7.79 21.77 -1.27
CA PRO A 35 -8.65 20.90 -2.06
C PRO A 35 -8.33 20.91 -3.55
N GLN A 36 -7.91 22.06 -4.10
CA GLN A 36 -7.58 22.25 -5.52
C GLN A 36 -6.07 22.11 -5.83
N GLY A 37 -5.25 21.84 -4.80
CA GLY A 37 -3.82 21.56 -5.00
C GLY A 37 -3.64 20.21 -5.68
N GLU A 38 -2.61 20.06 -6.54
CA GLU A 38 -2.28 18.76 -7.14
C GLU A 38 -1.71 17.82 -6.09
N ALA A 39 -2.36 16.67 -5.91
CA ALA A 39 -1.95 15.62 -4.98
C ALA A 39 -1.16 14.52 -5.68
N LEU A 40 -1.58 14.11 -6.88
CA LEU A 40 -0.98 12.99 -7.61
C LEU A 40 -0.97 13.27 -9.11
N VAL A 41 0.21 13.05 -9.72
CA VAL A 41 0.38 13.06 -11.18
C VAL A 41 1.07 11.77 -11.61
N VAL A 42 0.43 11.00 -12.48
CA VAL A 42 0.98 9.76 -13.06
C VAL A 42 1.05 9.94 -14.59
N CYS A 43 2.19 10.42 -15.08
CA CYS A 43 2.34 10.87 -16.47
C CYS A 43 2.03 9.77 -17.49
N HIS A 44 2.49 8.54 -17.27
CA HIS A 44 2.31 7.44 -18.23
C HIS A 44 0.87 6.91 -18.28
N GLN A 45 0.04 7.21 -17.28
CA GLN A 45 -1.40 6.89 -17.27
C GLN A 45 -2.26 8.11 -17.63
N GLY A 46 -1.67 9.29 -17.83
CA GLY A 46 -2.42 10.53 -18.08
C GLY A 46 -3.24 11.01 -16.89
N VAL A 47 -2.93 10.53 -15.69
CA VAL A 47 -3.68 10.84 -14.46
C VAL A 47 -3.11 12.11 -13.81
N ARG A 48 -4.02 12.98 -13.41
CA ARG A 48 -3.73 14.19 -12.63
C ARG A 48 -4.89 14.43 -11.68
N LEU A 49 -4.63 14.39 -10.36
CA LEU A 49 -5.64 14.51 -9.32
C LEU A 49 -5.31 15.67 -8.39
N THR A 50 -6.30 16.45 -8.05
CA THR A 50 -6.30 17.35 -6.90
C THR A 50 -6.40 16.57 -5.60
N TYR A 51 -6.12 17.20 -4.45
CA TYR A 51 -6.30 16.55 -3.14
C TYR A 51 -7.74 16.11 -2.90
N ALA A 52 -8.73 16.90 -3.31
CA ALA A 52 -10.14 16.53 -3.18
C ALA A 52 -10.48 15.29 -4.02
N GLU A 53 -10.03 15.24 -5.28
CA GLU A 53 -10.23 14.09 -6.17
C GLU A 53 -9.47 12.85 -5.67
N PHE A 54 -8.24 13.03 -5.20
CA PHE A 54 -7.44 11.95 -4.65
C PHE A 54 -8.11 11.33 -3.42
N GLN A 55 -8.55 12.14 -2.46
CA GLN A 55 -9.28 11.68 -1.28
C GLN A 55 -10.55 10.93 -1.67
N SER A 56 -11.32 11.45 -2.63
CA SER A 56 -12.52 10.77 -3.14
C SER A 56 -12.20 9.41 -3.73
N ARG A 57 -11.17 9.29 -4.56
CA ARG A 57 -10.73 8.00 -5.14
C ARG A 57 -10.19 7.04 -4.08
N VAL A 58 -9.46 7.53 -3.09
CA VAL A 58 -9.02 6.72 -1.94
C VAL A 58 -10.20 6.15 -1.19
N SER A 59 -11.21 6.98 -0.87
CA SER A 59 -12.44 6.54 -0.20
C SER A 59 -13.20 5.50 -1.02
N GLN A 60 -13.32 5.70 -2.33
CA GLN A 60 -13.95 4.74 -3.24
C GLN A 60 -13.19 3.40 -3.25
N THR A 61 -11.86 3.44 -3.35
CA THR A 61 -11.02 2.23 -3.31
C THR A 61 -11.13 1.52 -1.96
N ALA A 62 -11.14 2.25 -0.85
CA ALA A 62 -11.32 1.73 0.50
C ALA A 62 -12.66 0.99 0.64
N LYS A 63 -13.76 1.60 0.20
CA LYS A 63 -15.07 0.96 0.15
C LYS A 63 -15.08 -0.29 -0.75
N GLY A 64 -14.44 -0.25 -1.92
CA GLY A 64 -14.29 -1.40 -2.81
C GLY A 64 -13.57 -2.56 -2.13
N LEU A 65 -12.48 -2.29 -1.41
CA LEU A 65 -11.77 -3.30 -0.63
C LEU A 65 -12.63 -3.86 0.52
N MET A 66 -13.41 -3.01 1.21
CA MET A 66 -14.35 -3.47 2.23
C MET A 66 -15.44 -4.37 1.61
N ALA A 67 -15.98 -4.00 0.46
CA ALA A 67 -17.03 -4.76 -0.24
C ALA A 67 -16.56 -6.15 -0.68
N VAL A 68 -15.27 -6.33 -1.04
CA VAL A 68 -14.71 -7.65 -1.33
C VAL A 68 -14.33 -8.42 -0.07
N GLY A 69 -14.56 -7.85 1.11
CA GLY A 69 -14.43 -8.52 2.40
C GLY A 69 -13.11 -8.27 3.13
N VAL A 70 -12.32 -7.25 2.75
CA VAL A 70 -11.11 -6.86 3.48
C VAL A 70 -11.49 -6.24 4.83
N ARG A 71 -10.85 -6.71 5.89
CA ARG A 71 -11.08 -6.29 7.29
C ARG A 71 -9.82 -5.64 7.87
N LYS A 72 -9.97 -4.93 8.99
CA LYS A 72 -8.84 -4.45 9.79
C LYS A 72 -7.89 -5.62 10.12
N GLY A 73 -6.60 -5.40 9.89
CA GLY A 73 -5.55 -6.41 10.09
C GLY A 73 -5.37 -7.41 8.93
N ASP A 74 -6.24 -7.43 7.91
CA ASP A 74 -6.02 -8.26 6.73
C ASP A 74 -4.84 -7.75 5.90
N ARG A 75 -4.08 -8.67 5.30
CA ARG A 75 -2.95 -8.32 4.42
C ARG A 75 -3.42 -8.26 2.99
N VAL A 76 -3.21 -7.09 2.40
CA VAL A 76 -3.49 -6.80 0.98
C VAL A 76 -2.15 -6.68 0.26
N GLY A 77 -1.82 -7.65 -0.59
CA GLY A 77 -0.60 -7.61 -1.41
C GLY A 77 -0.80 -6.75 -2.64
N ILE A 78 0.22 -5.97 -3.00
CA ILE A 78 0.29 -5.30 -4.29
C ILE A 78 1.57 -5.71 -5.03
N TRP A 79 1.39 -6.24 -6.24
CA TRP A 79 2.46 -6.75 -7.09
C TRP A 79 2.37 -6.08 -8.46
N ALA A 80 2.96 -4.90 -8.54
CA ALA A 80 2.86 -4.00 -9.67
C ALA A 80 4.09 -3.09 -9.77
N PHE A 81 4.30 -2.43 -10.91
CA PHE A 81 5.17 -1.28 -11.01
C PHE A 81 4.42 0.00 -10.55
N ASN A 82 5.13 1.14 -10.51
CA ASN A 82 4.51 2.41 -10.10
C ASN A 82 3.31 2.76 -11.00
N CYS A 83 2.15 2.93 -10.41
CA CYS A 83 0.90 3.29 -11.08
C CYS A 83 -0.04 3.99 -10.09
N GLU A 84 -1.12 4.58 -10.60
CA GLU A 84 -2.14 5.23 -9.78
C GLU A 84 -2.74 4.24 -8.77
N GLU A 85 -3.07 3.04 -9.23
CA GLU A 85 -3.71 2.00 -8.41
C GLU A 85 -2.85 1.60 -7.20
N TRP A 86 -1.51 1.69 -7.34
CA TRP A 86 -0.62 1.47 -6.19
C TRP A 86 -0.84 2.53 -5.12
N VAL A 87 -0.80 3.81 -5.52
CA VAL A 87 -0.95 4.93 -4.58
C VAL A 87 -2.33 4.88 -3.91
N LEU A 88 -3.38 4.68 -4.70
CA LEU A 88 -4.74 4.55 -4.19
C LEU A 88 -4.86 3.37 -3.21
N THR A 89 -4.27 2.21 -3.53
CA THR A 89 -4.30 1.04 -2.64
C THR A 89 -3.58 1.31 -1.33
N GLN A 90 -2.44 2.01 -1.35
CA GLN A 90 -1.70 2.34 -0.14
C GLN A 90 -2.52 3.18 0.84
N PHE A 91 -3.14 4.24 0.35
CA PHE A 91 -3.97 5.10 1.18
C PHE A 91 -5.28 4.42 1.60
N ALA A 92 -5.91 3.69 0.68
CA ALA A 92 -7.15 2.97 0.94
C ALA A 92 -7.00 1.85 1.99
N THR A 93 -5.93 1.06 1.91
CA THR A 93 -5.65 0.03 2.93
C THR A 93 -5.38 0.66 4.30
N ALA A 94 -4.62 1.77 4.34
CA ALA A 94 -4.39 2.51 5.57
C ALA A 94 -5.69 3.06 6.15
N ALA A 95 -6.60 3.61 5.32
CA ALA A 95 -7.89 4.16 5.76
C ALA A 95 -8.85 3.13 6.36
N ILE A 96 -8.67 1.83 6.07
CA ILE A 96 -9.51 0.75 6.63
C ILE A 96 -8.77 -0.16 7.61
N GLY A 97 -7.52 0.17 7.97
CA GLY A 97 -6.69 -0.60 8.89
C GLY A 97 -6.22 -1.95 8.32
N ALA A 98 -6.25 -2.12 6.99
CA ALA A 98 -5.63 -3.26 6.34
C ALA A 98 -4.12 -3.04 6.17
N ILE A 99 -3.35 -4.12 6.14
CA ILE A 99 -1.88 -4.08 6.07
C ILE A 99 -1.46 -4.28 4.62
N LEU A 100 -0.93 -3.23 3.98
CA LEU A 100 -0.39 -3.33 2.63
C LEU A 100 0.92 -4.13 2.64
N VAL A 101 1.00 -5.17 1.80
CA VAL A 101 2.21 -5.96 1.57
C VAL A 101 2.82 -5.55 0.25
N ASN A 102 4.00 -4.91 0.30
CA ASN A 102 4.69 -4.45 -0.90
C ASN A 102 5.52 -5.57 -1.49
N ILE A 103 5.11 -6.05 -2.64
CA ILE A 103 5.76 -7.15 -3.32
C ILE A 103 6.67 -6.59 -4.42
N ASN A 104 7.93 -7.00 -4.41
CA ASN A 104 8.90 -6.59 -5.42
C ASN A 104 8.43 -7.06 -6.82
N PRO A 105 8.25 -6.16 -7.80
CA PRO A 105 7.87 -6.52 -9.16
C PRO A 105 8.82 -7.51 -9.85
N ALA A 106 10.07 -7.54 -9.42
CA ALA A 106 11.09 -8.41 -9.99
C ALA A 106 11.18 -9.81 -9.34
N TYR A 107 10.32 -10.12 -8.37
CA TYR A 107 10.31 -11.45 -7.77
C TYR A 107 9.99 -12.53 -8.80
N GLY A 108 10.76 -13.62 -8.74
CA GLY A 108 10.44 -14.87 -9.42
C GLY A 108 9.33 -15.63 -8.67
N THR A 109 8.92 -16.77 -9.23
CA THR A 109 7.83 -17.60 -8.71
C THR A 109 8.05 -18.02 -7.25
N ARG A 110 9.29 -18.37 -6.87
CA ARG A 110 9.65 -18.82 -5.51
C ARG A 110 9.57 -17.69 -4.49
N GLU A 111 10.13 -16.53 -4.82
CA GLU A 111 10.10 -15.35 -3.94
C GLU A 111 8.69 -14.83 -3.76
N LEU A 112 7.90 -14.81 -4.83
CA LEU A 112 6.48 -14.44 -4.76
C LEU A 112 5.70 -15.38 -3.84
N ALA A 113 5.84 -16.70 -4.04
CA ALA A 113 5.18 -17.70 -3.21
C ALA A 113 5.57 -17.56 -1.73
N TYR A 114 6.87 -17.32 -1.47
CA TYR A 114 7.36 -17.06 -0.12
C TYR A 114 6.72 -15.82 0.50
N ALA A 115 6.76 -14.67 -0.21
CA ALA A 115 6.22 -13.41 0.30
C ALA A 115 4.71 -13.51 0.60
N LEU A 116 3.93 -14.10 -0.30
CA LEU A 116 2.47 -14.31 -0.12
C LEU A 116 2.17 -15.22 1.06
N LYS A 117 2.95 -16.29 1.24
CA LYS A 117 2.76 -17.28 2.31
C LYS A 117 3.17 -16.72 3.67
N GLN A 118 4.35 -16.10 3.74
CA GLN A 118 4.90 -15.56 4.97
C GLN A 118 4.06 -14.40 5.50
N SER A 119 3.66 -13.46 4.64
CA SER A 119 2.79 -12.35 5.04
C SER A 119 1.37 -12.80 5.37
N GLY A 120 0.96 -13.98 4.91
CA GLY A 120 -0.42 -14.42 4.98
C GLY A 120 -1.35 -13.53 4.15
N THR A 121 -0.90 -13.08 2.98
CA THR A 121 -1.67 -12.20 2.09
C THR A 121 -3.04 -12.80 1.81
N HIS A 122 -4.08 -12.01 2.10
CA HIS A 122 -5.49 -12.39 1.93
C HIS A 122 -6.03 -11.98 0.55
N THR A 123 -5.70 -10.77 0.12
CA THR A 123 -6.10 -10.20 -1.18
C THR A 123 -4.84 -9.80 -1.93
N LEU A 124 -4.72 -10.18 -3.20
CA LEU A 124 -3.60 -9.79 -4.05
C LEU A 124 -4.09 -8.94 -5.22
N LEU A 125 -3.56 -7.73 -5.32
CA LEU A 125 -3.68 -6.86 -6.48
C LEU A 125 -2.43 -7.05 -7.34
N PHE A 126 -2.59 -7.28 -8.66
CA PHE A 126 -1.46 -7.57 -9.52
C PHE A 126 -1.68 -7.07 -10.95
N GLN A 127 -0.58 -6.74 -11.63
CA GLN A 127 -0.55 -6.37 -13.04
C GLN A 127 -0.33 -7.59 -13.96
N SER A 128 -0.31 -7.37 -15.27
CA SER A 128 -0.12 -8.42 -16.25
C SER A 128 1.33 -8.92 -16.33
N HIS A 129 2.29 -8.01 -16.19
CA HIS A 129 3.71 -8.34 -16.39
C HIS A 129 4.63 -7.28 -15.78
N PHE A 130 5.90 -7.65 -15.62
CA PHE A 130 7.00 -6.73 -15.40
C PHE A 130 8.21 -7.21 -16.20
N LYS A 131 8.70 -6.39 -17.13
CA LYS A 131 9.75 -6.80 -18.10
C LYS A 131 9.35 -8.10 -18.82
N HIS A 132 10.07 -9.19 -18.61
CA HIS A 132 9.80 -10.49 -19.19
C HIS A 132 8.94 -11.43 -18.31
N SER A 133 8.60 -11.03 -17.10
CA SER A 133 7.82 -11.84 -16.16
C SER A 133 6.33 -11.72 -16.44
N ASN A 134 5.68 -12.83 -16.78
CA ASN A 134 4.22 -12.91 -16.97
C ASN A 134 3.58 -13.28 -15.63
N TYR A 135 2.96 -12.32 -14.96
CA TYR A 135 2.42 -12.48 -13.62
C TYR A 135 1.25 -13.49 -13.53
N PRO A 136 0.26 -13.47 -14.44
CA PRO A 136 -0.75 -14.53 -14.49
C PRO A 136 -0.17 -15.93 -14.57
N ALA A 137 0.81 -16.16 -15.46
CA ALA A 137 1.44 -17.48 -15.61
C ALA A 137 2.19 -17.91 -14.33
N MET A 138 2.90 -16.99 -13.70
CA MET A 138 3.59 -17.25 -12.42
C MET A 138 2.61 -17.58 -11.29
N LEU A 139 1.47 -16.88 -11.24
CA LEU A 139 0.42 -17.18 -10.26
C LEU A 139 -0.23 -18.55 -10.52
N GLU A 140 -0.43 -18.94 -11.78
CA GLU A 140 -0.93 -20.26 -12.16
C GLU A 140 0.05 -21.39 -11.76
N GLU A 141 1.36 -21.14 -11.88
CA GLU A 141 2.39 -22.09 -11.42
C GLU A 141 2.35 -22.28 -9.90
N ILE A 142 2.24 -21.19 -9.12
CA ILE A 142 2.16 -21.25 -7.66
C ILE A 142 0.84 -21.85 -7.19
N CYS A 143 -0.25 -21.53 -7.86
CA CYS A 143 -1.61 -21.80 -7.47
C CYS A 143 -2.46 -22.24 -8.68
N PRO A 144 -2.37 -23.52 -9.10
CA PRO A 144 -3.15 -24.04 -10.22
C PRO A 144 -4.67 -23.90 -10.03
N GLU A 145 -5.12 -23.80 -8.78
CA GLU A 145 -6.54 -23.60 -8.45
C GLU A 145 -7.09 -22.26 -8.93
N ILE A 146 -6.26 -21.35 -9.44
CA ILE A 146 -6.72 -20.10 -10.09
C ILE A 146 -7.70 -20.37 -11.22
N ALA A 147 -7.54 -21.48 -11.95
CA ALA A 147 -8.48 -21.90 -12.99
C ALA A 147 -9.91 -22.14 -12.45
N GLN A 148 -10.04 -22.38 -11.15
CA GLN A 148 -11.31 -22.59 -10.44
C GLN A 148 -11.77 -21.32 -9.70
N CYS A 149 -11.08 -20.20 -9.86
CA CYS A 149 -11.47 -18.92 -9.29
C CYS A 149 -12.89 -18.55 -9.73
N ARG A 150 -13.70 -18.01 -8.82
CA ARG A 150 -15.06 -17.53 -9.10
C ARG A 150 -15.27 -16.17 -8.44
N GLN A 151 -15.60 -15.17 -9.24
CA GLN A 151 -15.80 -13.78 -8.79
C GLN A 151 -14.65 -13.30 -7.88
N GLY A 152 -13.43 -13.53 -8.32
CA GLY A 152 -12.22 -13.22 -7.58
C GLY A 152 -11.98 -14.10 -6.34
N ARG A 153 -12.86 -15.03 -5.98
CA ARG A 153 -12.68 -15.91 -4.82
C ARG A 153 -11.81 -17.10 -5.16
N LEU A 154 -10.78 -17.31 -4.38
CA LEU A 154 -9.79 -18.38 -4.54
C LEU A 154 -9.73 -19.25 -3.29
N ARG A 155 -9.46 -20.54 -3.48
CA ARG A 155 -9.04 -21.48 -2.44
C ARG A 155 -7.83 -22.22 -2.94
N SER A 156 -6.68 -21.98 -2.35
CA SER A 156 -5.42 -22.62 -2.71
C SER A 156 -4.86 -23.44 -1.57
N ARG A 157 -4.30 -24.60 -1.90
CA ARG A 157 -3.54 -25.43 -0.95
C ARG A 157 -2.19 -24.81 -0.62
N ASN A 158 -1.52 -24.27 -1.65
CA ASN A 158 -0.21 -23.69 -1.50
C ASN A 158 -0.23 -22.32 -0.81
N LEU A 159 -1.31 -21.54 -1.01
CA LEU A 159 -1.51 -20.19 -0.45
C LEU A 159 -2.81 -20.14 0.37
N PRO A 160 -2.85 -20.79 1.53
CA PRO A 160 -4.10 -21.02 2.27
C PRO A 160 -4.77 -19.74 2.78
N HIS A 161 -4.06 -18.62 2.85
CA HIS A 161 -4.61 -17.32 3.24
C HIS A 161 -5.13 -16.52 2.04
N LEU A 162 -4.63 -16.78 0.82
CA LEU A 162 -5.05 -16.03 -0.36
C LEU A 162 -6.50 -16.39 -0.74
N ARG A 163 -7.37 -15.38 -0.67
CA ARG A 163 -8.81 -15.53 -0.90
C ARG A 163 -9.31 -14.73 -2.08
N LYS A 164 -8.61 -13.65 -2.44
CA LYS A 164 -9.05 -12.71 -3.46
C LYS A 164 -7.93 -12.34 -4.39
N LEU A 165 -8.28 -12.25 -5.67
CA LEU A 165 -7.42 -11.78 -6.74
C LEU A 165 -8.09 -10.59 -7.43
N VAL A 166 -7.34 -9.50 -7.58
CA VAL A 166 -7.76 -8.28 -8.28
C VAL A 166 -6.71 -7.94 -9.32
N PHE A 167 -7.09 -8.00 -10.57
CA PHE A 167 -6.21 -7.68 -11.69
C PHE A 167 -6.24 -6.16 -11.98
N LEU A 168 -5.06 -5.55 -12.09
CA LEU A 168 -4.88 -4.12 -12.36
C LEU A 168 -4.78 -3.80 -13.86
N GLY A 169 -5.27 -4.68 -14.72
CA GLY A 169 -5.29 -4.51 -16.16
C GLY A 169 -6.69 -4.69 -16.74
N GLU A 170 -6.76 -4.63 -18.04
CA GLU A 170 -7.99 -4.89 -18.79
C GLU A 170 -8.11 -6.36 -19.17
N GLY A 171 -9.35 -6.84 -19.25
CA GLY A 171 -9.67 -8.22 -19.61
C GLY A 171 -9.51 -9.21 -18.47
N LYS A 172 -10.11 -10.39 -18.65
CA LYS A 172 -10.09 -11.48 -17.65
C LYS A 172 -9.62 -12.77 -18.32
N LYS A 173 -8.49 -13.32 -17.89
CA LYS A 173 -8.08 -14.69 -18.27
C LYS A 173 -8.86 -15.73 -17.46
N HIS A 174 -9.13 -15.43 -16.19
CA HIS A 174 -9.91 -16.23 -15.27
C HIS A 174 -11.00 -15.35 -14.65
N ASP A 175 -11.87 -15.91 -13.84
CA ASP A 175 -12.96 -15.16 -13.17
C ASP A 175 -12.47 -14.43 -11.90
N TRP A 176 -11.28 -13.78 -11.99
CA TRP A 176 -10.81 -12.85 -10.98
C TRP A 176 -11.52 -11.48 -11.11
N LEU A 177 -11.43 -10.66 -10.08
CA LEU A 177 -11.89 -9.28 -10.16
C LEU A 177 -10.89 -8.44 -10.99
N VAL A 178 -11.38 -7.40 -11.64
CA VAL A 178 -10.55 -6.33 -12.20
C VAL A 178 -10.68 -5.08 -11.34
N TRP A 179 -9.73 -4.15 -11.48
CA TRP A 179 -9.72 -2.92 -10.68
C TRP A 179 -11.04 -2.15 -10.75
N GLN A 180 -11.65 -2.07 -11.92
CA GLN A 180 -12.94 -1.40 -12.14
C GLN A 180 -14.09 -2.06 -11.37
N ASP A 181 -14.03 -3.37 -11.13
CA ASP A 181 -15.05 -4.07 -10.34
C ASP A 181 -15.09 -3.54 -8.90
N LEU A 182 -13.93 -3.11 -8.32
CA LEU A 182 -13.89 -2.52 -6.99
C LEU A 182 -14.71 -1.23 -6.91
N ASN A 183 -14.65 -0.40 -7.95
CA ASN A 183 -15.39 0.86 -8.02
C ASN A 183 -16.91 0.62 -8.04
N GLY A 184 -17.37 -0.40 -8.77
CA GLY A 184 -18.77 -0.81 -8.78
C GLY A 184 -19.22 -1.37 -7.43
N LEU A 185 -18.42 -2.22 -6.83
CA LEU A 185 -18.70 -2.83 -5.52
C LEU A 185 -18.66 -1.82 -4.37
N ALA A 186 -17.89 -0.74 -4.49
CA ALA A 186 -17.81 0.33 -3.50
C ALA A 186 -19.17 0.95 -3.17
N GLN A 187 -20.10 0.98 -4.13
CA GLN A 187 -21.45 1.53 -3.96
C GLN A 187 -22.28 0.76 -2.91
N SER A 188 -21.91 -0.48 -2.60
CA SER A 188 -22.59 -1.29 -1.57
C SER A 188 -22.15 -0.93 -0.14
N ILE A 189 -21.14 -0.10 0.04
CA ILE A 189 -20.62 0.35 1.34
C ILE A 189 -20.95 1.83 1.51
N SER A 190 -21.65 2.17 2.57
CA SER A 190 -22.02 3.57 2.85
C SER A 190 -20.84 4.37 3.43
N ASP A 191 -20.95 5.71 3.37
CA ASP A 191 -19.94 6.60 3.98
C ASP A 191 -19.86 6.41 5.49
N GLU A 192 -21.00 6.17 6.14
CA GLU A 192 -21.06 5.90 7.58
C GLU A 192 -20.32 4.61 7.94
N SER A 193 -20.39 3.57 7.10
CA SER A 193 -19.68 2.31 7.30
C SER A 193 -18.16 2.49 7.17
N LEU A 194 -17.72 3.31 6.21
CA LEU A 194 -16.30 3.67 6.08
C LEU A 194 -15.84 4.50 7.28
N ALA A 195 -16.60 5.54 7.67
CA ALA A 195 -16.28 6.38 8.80
C ALA A 195 -16.22 5.58 10.12
N ALA A 196 -17.14 4.66 10.34
CA ALA A 196 -17.12 3.75 11.49
C ALA A 196 -15.82 2.91 11.52
N ARG A 197 -15.38 2.38 10.36
CA ARG A 197 -14.11 1.65 10.27
C ARG A 197 -12.91 2.54 10.55
N GLN A 198 -12.90 3.77 10.04
CA GLN A 198 -11.82 4.73 10.28
C GLN A 198 -11.72 5.11 11.76
N ALA A 199 -12.84 5.26 12.45
CA ALA A 199 -12.90 5.56 13.89
C ALA A 199 -12.33 4.44 14.79
N GLU A 200 -12.21 3.20 14.28
CA GLU A 200 -11.58 2.09 15.01
C GLU A 200 -10.04 2.12 14.96
N LEU A 201 -9.46 3.02 14.15
CA LEU A 201 -8.03 3.03 13.88
C LEU A 201 -7.28 3.91 14.87
N THR A 202 -6.05 3.50 15.15
CA THR A 202 -5.09 4.28 15.91
C THR A 202 -3.80 4.46 15.11
N PHE A 203 -3.03 5.48 15.45
CA PHE A 203 -1.74 5.71 14.78
C PHE A 203 -0.72 4.58 15.04
N GLU A 204 -0.94 3.72 16.03
CA GLU A 204 -0.11 2.56 16.34
C GLU A 204 -0.49 1.31 15.53
N ASP A 205 -1.61 1.31 14.82
CA ASP A 205 -2.01 0.19 14.00
C ASP A 205 -0.97 -0.09 12.89
N ALA A 206 -0.64 -1.38 12.72
CA ALA A 206 0.19 -1.83 11.61
C ALA A 206 -0.56 -1.67 10.29
N ILE A 207 0.08 -1.02 9.30
CA ILE A 207 -0.54 -0.73 8.00
C ILE A 207 0.32 -1.15 6.82
N ASN A 208 1.52 -1.64 7.08
CA ASN A 208 2.43 -1.94 6.00
C ASN A 208 3.41 -3.05 6.35
N ILE A 209 3.70 -3.91 5.37
CA ILE A 209 4.82 -4.85 5.40
C ILE A 209 5.75 -4.53 4.26
N GLN A 210 6.99 -4.16 4.61
CA GLN A 210 8.06 -3.85 3.69
C GLN A 210 9.09 -4.99 3.70
N TYR A 211 9.32 -5.62 2.55
CA TYR A 211 10.36 -6.62 2.44
C TYR A 211 11.74 -5.98 2.25
N THR A 212 12.71 -6.47 3.01
CA THR A 212 14.13 -6.10 2.90
C THR A 212 14.95 -7.30 2.44
N SER A 213 16.07 -7.04 1.76
CA SER A 213 17.04 -8.08 1.43
C SER A 213 17.66 -8.61 2.72
N GLY A 214 17.31 -9.85 3.08
CA GLY A 214 17.88 -10.49 4.26
C GLY A 214 19.33 -10.94 4.01
N THR A 215 20.22 -10.74 5.00
CA THR A 215 21.58 -11.30 5.00
C THR A 215 21.58 -12.83 5.08
N THR A 216 20.46 -13.46 5.39
CA THR A 216 20.27 -14.91 5.62
C THR A 216 19.58 -15.63 4.46
N GLY A 217 19.49 -15.03 3.27
CA GLY A 217 18.97 -15.67 2.04
C GLY A 217 17.48 -15.45 1.77
N PHE A 218 16.64 -15.23 2.79
CA PHE A 218 15.22 -14.92 2.58
C PHE A 218 14.89 -13.48 2.98
N PRO A 219 14.03 -12.79 2.20
CA PRO A 219 13.56 -11.45 2.55
C PRO A 219 12.84 -11.43 3.90
N LYS A 220 13.10 -10.38 4.69
CA LYS A 220 12.43 -10.15 5.97
C LYS A 220 11.32 -9.13 5.79
N GLY A 221 10.11 -9.44 6.27
CA GLY A 221 8.97 -8.53 6.26
C GLY A 221 9.01 -7.60 7.48
N VAL A 222 9.33 -6.34 7.28
CA VAL A 222 9.29 -5.30 8.33
C VAL A 222 7.88 -4.74 8.41
N VAL A 223 7.28 -4.80 9.59
CA VAL A 223 5.95 -4.24 9.86
C VAL A 223 6.09 -2.77 10.25
N LEU A 224 5.33 -1.91 9.61
CA LEU A 224 5.32 -0.47 9.87
C LEU A 224 3.90 0.00 10.24
N THR A 225 3.83 0.95 11.17
CA THR A 225 2.59 1.58 11.63
C THR A 225 2.32 2.90 10.91
N HIS A 226 1.13 3.47 11.08
CA HIS A 226 0.87 4.86 10.67
C HIS A 226 1.92 5.80 11.27
N HIS A 227 2.20 5.64 12.57
CA HIS A 227 3.15 6.48 13.31
C HIS A 227 4.54 6.47 12.64
N ASN A 228 5.03 5.30 12.21
CA ASN A 228 6.32 5.21 11.54
C ASN A 228 6.32 5.99 10.21
N LEU A 229 5.29 5.78 9.36
CA LEU A 229 5.28 6.36 8.02
C LEU A 229 5.01 7.87 8.06
N VAL A 230 4.03 8.32 8.86
CA VAL A 230 3.68 9.74 8.98
C VAL A 230 4.85 10.57 9.51
N ASN A 231 5.49 10.08 10.57
CA ASN A 231 6.60 10.85 11.16
C ASN A 231 7.87 10.80 10.31
N ASN A 232 8.15 9.67 9.63
CA ASN A 232 9.24 9.63 8.69
C ASN A 232 9.04 10.63 7.53
N ALA A 233 7.84 10.68 6.96
CA ALA A 233 7.49 11.65 5.92
C ALA A 233 7.60 13.10 6.43
N LEU A 234 7.14 13.38 7.66
CA LEU A 234 7.27 14.70 8.29
C LEU A 234 8.74 15.14 8.40
N PHE A 235 9.61 14.25 8.89
CA PHE A 235 11.03 14.56 9.04
C PHE A 235 11.73 14.77 7.70
N ILE A 236 11.42 13.96 6.70
CA ILE A 236 11.97 14.10 5.34
C ILE A 236 11.49 15.42 4.73
N GLY A 237 10.19 15.72 4.81
CA GLY A 237 9.62 16.96 4.29
C GLY A 237 10.26 18.19 4.92
N ASN A 238 10.43 18.19 6.24
CA ASN A 238 11.09 19.27 6.96
C ASN A 238 12.58 19.40 6.59
N SER A 239 13.30 18.28 6.48
CA SER A 239 14.72 18.27 6.11
C SER A 239 14.96 18.77 4.69
N MET A 240 14.02 18.53 3.78
CA MET A 240 14.03 19.03 2.40
C MET A 240 13.42 20.44 2.28
N ASN A 241 12.91 21.01 3.39
CA ASN A 241 12.22 22.30 3.42
C ASN A 241 11.05 22.36 2.43
N LEU A 242 10.27 21.27 2.33
CA LEU A 242 9.14 21.17 1.41
C LEU A 242 7.96 22.03 1.85
N SER A 243 7.27 22.57 0.88
CA SER A 243 6.06 23.37 1.05
C SER A 243 4.93 22.87 0.11
N ASN A 244 3.75 23.43 0.23
CA ASN A 244 2.61 23.14 -0.66
C ASN A 244 2.80 23.59 -2.11
N ARG A 245 3.91 24.29 -2.42
CA ARG A 245 4.27 24.71 -3.77
C ARG A 245 5.18 23.73 -4.49
N ASP A 246 5.78 22.82 -3.76
CA ASP A 246 6.76 21.89 -4.29
C ASP A 246 6.10 20.69 -4.96
N ARG A 247 6.83 20.08 -5.88
CA ARG A 247 6.47 18.86 -6.58
C ARG A 247 7.63 17.89 -6.48
N ILE A 248 7.35 16.69 -5.99
CA ILE A 248 8.35 15.62 -5.87
C ILE A 248 8.17 14.64 -7.01
N CYS A 249 9.21 14.48 -7.83
CA CYS A 249 9.24 13.41 -8.81
C CYS A 249 9.81 12.14 -8.16
N ILE A 250 9.07 11.04 -8.21
CA ILE A 250 9.45 9.76 -7.61
C ILE A 250 9.66 8.71 -8.70
N PRO A 251 10.89 8.62 -9.29
CA PRO A 251 11.20 7.63 -10.32
C PRO A 251 11.55 6.25 -9.74
N VAL A 252 11.72 6.16 -8.43
CA VAL A 252 12.08 4.92 -7.74
C VAL A 252 10.86 4.03 -7.52
N PRO A 253 11.04 2.69 -7.51
CA PRO A 253 9.93 1.77 -7.33
C PRO A 253 9.24 1.93 -5.97
N PHE A 254 7.91 1.96 -5.96
CA PHE A 254 7.10 2.10 -4.74
C PHE A 254 7.17 0.88 -3.80
N TYR A 255 7.59 -0.29 -4.28
CA TYR A 255 7.81 -1.42 -3.39
C TYR A 255 8.98 -1.20 -2.43
N HIS A 256 9.88 -0.25 -2.71
CA HIS A 256 11.00 0.11 -1.87
C HIS A 256 10.65 1.29 -0.96
N CYS A 257 11.16 1.28 0.29
CA CYS A 257 10.87 2.33 1.28
C CYS A 257 11.18 3.75 0.78
N PHE A 258 12.22 3.93 -0.04
CA PHE A 258 12.59 5.23 -0.60
C PHE A 258 11.53 5.86 -1.52
N GLY A 259 10.70 5.07 -2.19
CA GLY A 259 9.64 5.57 -3.07
C GLY A 259 8.32 5.88 -2.38
N ARG A 260 8.25 5.74 -1.04
CA ARG A 260 6.99 5.72 -0.30
C ARG A 260 6.87 6.72 0.83
N THR A 261 7.95 7.35 1.19
CA THR A 261 8.01 8.36 2.28
C THR A 261 8.12 9.76 1.75
#